data_ef0d6c0cb2f09c823505523fdea0afe2
#
_entry.id   ef0d6c0cb2f09c823505523fdea0afe2
#
_cell.length_a   1.000
_cell.length_b   1.000
_cell.length_c   1.000
_cell.angle_alpha   90.00
_cell.angle_beta   90.00
_cell.angle_gamma   90.00
#
_symmetry.space_group_name_H-M   'P 1'
#
loop_
_entity.id
_entity.type
_entity.pdbx_description
1 polymer ?
#
loop_
_entity_poly.entity_id
_entity_poly.type
_entity_poly.pdbx_seq_one_letter_code
_entity_poly.pdbx_strand_id
1 'polypeptide(L)'
;LNKSGQEKIKLLSKKYNISIPSITGDCFMQKPYWKESNDQIRCVLNNQFDLICTSCKILGIKFLVIPLVDNGKLENSDQVNILIEWLNSKKYFLKDCGIMILFEIENKPKDVYSFINNFELDIFGINYDIGNSAALGYDPNEEFELYGKRVKNVHVKDRTLGGSTVPLGDGNANFEKVFKKLSDVFYEGNFIMQTARAINGEHTYVLKKYGFMIDKWIKEFK
;
A
#
# COMPACT_ATOMS: atom_id res chain seq x y z
N LEU A 1 10.63 -14.17 -6.06
CA LEU A 1 10.62 -15.41 -5.24
C LEU A 1 10.85 -16.62 -6.14
N ASN A 2 11.84 -17.44 -5.82
CA ASN A 2 12.05 -18.72 -6.52
C ASN A 2 11.03 -19.79 -6.04
N LYS A 3 10.95 -20.91 -6.79
CA LYS A 3 9.99 -21.99 -6.53
C LYS A 3 10.04 -22.50 -5.07
N SER A 4 11.25 -22.71 -4.53
CA SER A 4 11.42 -23.16 -3.13
C SER A 4 10.86 -22.16 -2.12
N GLY A 5 11.09 -20.86 -2.31
CA GLY A 5 10.51 -19.81 -1.48
C GLY A 5 8.99 -19.74 -1.55
N GLN A 6 8.41 -19.93 -2.74
CA GLN A 6 6.95 -19.98 -2.92
C GLN A 6 6.34 -21.17 -2.19
N GLU A 7 6.94 -22.34 -2.30
CA GLU A 7 6.48 -23.56 -1.58
C GLU A 7 6.55 -23.38 -0.06
N LYS A 8 7.65 -22.79 0.44
CA LYS A 8 7.81 -22.48 1.88
C LYS A 8 6.70 -21.56 2.38
N ILE A 9 6.38 -20.50 1.63
CA ILE A 9 5.29 -19.56 1.99
C ILE A 9 3.95 -20.30 2.02
N LYS A 10 3.63 -21.11 1.01
CA LYS A 10 2.39 -21.90 0.98
C LYS A 10 2.28 -22.84 2.19
N LEU A 11 3.38 -23.53 2.54
CA LEU A 11 3.42 -24.42 3.70
C LEU A 11 3.17 -23.66 5.01
N LEU A 12 3.81 -22.48 5.19
CA LEU A 12 3.62 -21.67 6.38
C LEU A 12 2.20 -21.09 6.46
N SER A 13 1.66 -20.57 5.35
CA SER A 13 0.28 -20.10 5.29
C SER A 13 -0.71 -21.20 5.69
N LYS A 14 -0.54 -22.41 5.14
CA LYS A 14 -1.38 -23.57 5.50
C LYS A 14 -1.18 -23.99 6.96
N LYS A 15 0.07 -24.07 7.44
CA LYS A 15 0.40 -24.49 8.81
C LYS A 15 -0.24 -23.60 9.87
N TYR A 16 -0.24 -22.28 9.63
CA TYR A 16 -0.74 -21.30 10.58
C TYR A 16 -2.14 -20.77 10.25
N ASN A 17 -2.75 -21.28 9.19
CA ASN A 17 -4.04 -20.80 8.67
C ASN A 17 -4.08 -19.29 8.47
N ILE A 18 -3.02 -18.74 7.83
CA ILE A 18 -2.86 -17.30 7.57
C ILE A 18 -2.88 -17.06 6.06
N SER A 19 -3.72 -16.14 5.59
CA SER A 19 -3.68 -15.62 4.23
C SER A 19 -2.70 -14.45 4.12
N ILE A 20 -2.13 -14.25 2.93
CA ILE A 20 -1.27 -13.10 2.60
C ILE A 20 -2.01 -12.28 1.54
N PRO A 21 -2.80 -11.27 1.93
CA PRO A 21 -3.63 -10.52 0.99
C PRO A 21 -2.82 -9.55 0.12
N SER A 22 -1.72 -9.03 0.64
CA SER A 22 -0.91 -8.00 -0.02
C SER A 22 0.58 -8.20 0.23
N ILE A 23 1.39 -7.66 -0.69
CA ILE A 23 2.83 -7.45 -0.50
C ILE A 23 3.19 -6.03 -0.88
N THR A 24 4.22 -5.49 -0.24
CA THR A 24 4.82 -4.22 -0.62
C THR A 24 6.06 -4.45 -1.48
N GLY A 25 6.08 -3.81 -2.64
CA GLY A 25 7.17 -3.89 -3.60
C GLY A 25 8.26 -2.85 -3.33
N ASP A 26 8.97 -2.92 -2.21
CA ASP A 26 10.05 -1.99 -1.86
C ASP A 26 11.14 -1.89 -2.93
N CYS A 27 11.33 -2.94 -3.72
CA CYS A 27 12.27 -2.94 -4.84
C CYS A 27 11.93 -1.87 -5.90
N PHE A 28 10.65 -1.53 -6.08
CA PHE A 28 10.22 -0.48 -7.01
C PHE A 28 10.54 0.91 -6.48
N MET A 29 10.52 1.10 -5.17
CA MET A 29 10.97 2.31 -4.52
C MET A 29 12.50 2.43 -4.57
N GLN A 30 13.22 1.35 -4.35
CA GLN A 30 14.69 1.34 -4.37
C GLN A 30 15.27 1.59 -5.77
N LYS A 31 14.63 1.04 -6.81
CA LYS A 31 14.99 1.20 -8.23
C LYS A 31 13.75 1.50 -9.06
N PRO A 32 13.28 2.76 -9.06
CA PRO A 32 12.05 3.13 -9.75
C PRO A 32 12.19 3.05 -11.27
N TYR A 33 11.32 2.27 -11.91
CA TYR A 33 11.24 2.17 -13.37
C TYR A 33 11.05 3.55 -14.03
N TRP A 34 10.24 4.39 -13.42
CA TRP A 34 9.87 5.73 -13.94
C TRP A 34 10.98 6.77 -13.82
N LYS A 35 12.04 6.48 -13.07
CA LYS A 35 13.24 7.33 -12.95
C LYS A 35 14.43 6.82 -13.78
N GLU A 36 14.33 5.61 -14.31
CA GLU A 36 15.43 5.00 -15.08
C GLU A 36 15.41 5.52 -16.53
N SER A 37 16.57 5.91 -17.05
CA SER A 37 16.74 6.39 -18.43
C SER A 37 17.35 5.34 -19.36
N ASN A 38 17.99 4.30 -18.80
CA ASN A 38 18.63 3.24 -19.57
C ASN A 38 17.63 2.14 -19.94
N ASP A 39 17.41 1.93 -21.24
CA ASP A 39 16.42 0.97 -21.73
C ASP A 39 16.75 -0.48 -21.37
N GLN A 40 18.01 -0.85 -21.26
CA GLN A 40 18.40 -2.20 -20.84
C GLN A 40 18.04 -2.44 -19.36
N ILE A 41 18.26 -1.43 -18.52
CA ILE A 41 17.86 -1.48 -17.08
C ILE A 41 16.34 -1.48 -16.96
N ARG A 42 15.63 -0.65 -17.73
CA ARG A 42 14.16 -0.69 -17.79
C ARG A 42 13.63 -2.06 -18.17
N CYS A 43 14.24 -2.73 -19.14
CA CYS A 43 13.86 -4.10 -19.52
C CYS A 43 14.03 -5.08 -18.34
N VAL A 44 15.11 -4.98 -17.58
CA VAL A 44 15.34 -5.81 -16.39
C VAL A 44 14.28 -5.54 -15.32
N LEU A 45 13.99 -4.26 -15.03
CA LEU A 45 12.98 -3.86 -14.04
C LEU A 45 11.57 -4.32 -14.44
N ASN A 46 11.24 -4.20 -15.73
CA ASN A 46 9.99 -4.70 -16.28
C ASN A 46 9.84 -6.22 -16.10
N ASN A 47 10.90 -6.99 -16.40
CA ASN A 47 10.90 -8.44 -16.19
C ASN A 47 10.78 -8.82 -14.71
N GLN A 48 11.41 -8.06 -13.81
CA GLN A 48 11.26 -8.25 -12.36
C GLN A 48 9.82 -8.03 -11.92
N PHE A 49 9.15 -6.98 -12.42
CA PHE A 49 7.74 -6.74 -12.15
C PHE A 49 6.88 -7.94 -12.58
N ASP A 50 7.06 -8.44 -13.79
CA ASP A 50 6.30 -9.57 -14.32
C ASP A 50 6.52 -10.86 -13.49
N LEU A 51 7.75 -11.11 -13.03
CA LEU A 51 8.07 -12.22 -12.13
C LEU A 51 7.43 -12.08 -10.75
N ILE A 52 7.36 -10.86 -10.20
CA ILE A 52 6.70 -10.58 -8.92
C ILE A 52 5.19 -10.83 -9.07
N CYS A 53 4.57 -10.30 -10.10
CA CYS A 53 3.14 -10.53 -10.37
C CYS A 53 2.83 -12.03 -10.56
N THR A 54 3.65 -12.74 -11.33
CA THR A 54 3.50 -14.20 -11.50
C THR A 54 3.61 -14.93 -10.15
N SER A 55 4.55 -14.52 -9.29
CA SER A 55 4.70 -15.09 -7.95
C SER A 55 3.49 -14.80 -7.06
N CYS A 56 2.92 -13.60 -7.14
CA CYS A 56 1.69 -13.23 -6.44
C CYS A 56 0.51 -14.12 -6.88
N LYS A 57 0.32 -14.32 -8.20
CA LYS A 57 -0.69 -15.24 -8.74
C LYS A 57 -0.55 -16.65 -8.16
N ILE A 58 0.68 -17.21 -8.14
CA ILE A 58 0.98 -18.54 -7.60
C ILE A 58 0.67 -18.65 -6.10
N LEU A 59 0.85 -17.56 -5.36
CA LEU A 59 0.66 -17.49 -3.90
C LEU A 59 -0.77 -17.07 -3.49
N GLY A 60 -1.62 -16.67 -4.45
CA GLY A 60 -2.96 -16.17 -4.18
C GLY A 60 -2.97 -14.76 -3.57
N ILE A 61 -1.89 -13.99 -3.75
CA ILE A 61 -1.77 -12.60 -3.29
C ILE A 61 -2.51 -11.71 -4.28
N LYS A 62 -3.43 -10.88 -3.78
CA LYS A 62 -4.29 -10.04 -4.62
C LYS A 62 -3.77 -8.63 -4.83
N PHE A 63 -3.04 -8.09 -3.86
CA PHE A 63 -2.59 -6.70 -3.88
C PHE A 63 -1.07 -6.62 -3.92
N LEU A 64 -0.55 -5.87 -4.89
CA LEU A 64 0.85 -5.47 -4.96
C LEU A 64 0.93 -3.96 -4.73
N VAL A 65 1.46 -3.57 -3.58
CA VAL A 65 1.66 -2.16 -3.24
C VAL A 65 2.93 -1.64 -3.88
N ILE A 66 2.84 -0.57 -4.65
CA ILE A 66 3.98 0.18 -5.21
C ILE A 66 4.16 1.45 -4.39
N PRO A 67 5.24 1.57 -3.59
CA PRO A 67 5.50 2.77 -2.82
C PRO A 67 6.02 3.89 -3.74
N LEU A 68 5.23 4.96 -3.83
CA LEU A 68 5.59 6.24 -4.47
C LEU A 68 6.00 7.25 -3.40
N VAL A 69 6.85 6.79 -2.49
CA VAL A 69 7.38 7.53 -1.35
C VAL A 69 8.91 7.49 -1.39
N ASP A 70 9.58 8.30 -0.62
CA ASP A 70 11.04 8.35 -0.56
C ASP A 70 11.68 8.42 -1.97
N ASN A 71 12.60 7.49 -2.30
CA ASN A 71 13.23 7.42 -3.62
C ASN A 71 12.24 7.06 -4.75
N GLY A 72 11.10 6.45 -4.43
CA GLY A 72 10.02 6.14 -5.37
C GLY A 72 9.11 7.32 -5.71
N LYS A 73 9.24 8.47 -5.02
CA LYS A 73 8.38 9.63 -5.20
C LYS A 73 8.39 10.16 -6.63
N LEU A 74 7.21 10.54 -7.12
CA LEU A 74 7.05 11.21 -8.42
C LEU A 74 7.40 12.70 -8.27
N GLU A 75 8.44 13.14 -8.96
CA GLU A 75 9.02 14.47 -8.81
C GLU A 75 8.62 15.44 -9.92
N ASN A 76 8.22 14.91 -11.08
CA ASN A 76 7.84 15.68 -12.25
C ASN A 76 6.85 14.96 -13.16
N SER A 77 6.31 15.66 -14.14
CA SER A 77 5.31 15.17 -15.09
C SER A 77 5.81 14.01 -15.95
N ASP A 78 7.10 14.00 -16.31
CA ASP A 78 7.66 12.95 -17.17
C ASP A 78 7.65 11.60 -16.44
N GLN A 79 8.06 11.60 -15.16
CA GLN A 79 8.00 10.39 -14.33
C GLN A 79 6.56 9.90 -14.14
N VAL A 80 5.61 10.82 -13.96
CA VAL A 80 4.17 10.51 -13.89
C VAL A 80 3.71 9.84 -15.17
N ASN A 81 4.01 10.42 -16.33
CA ASN A 81 3.61 9.89 -17.63
C ASN A 81 4.23 8.51 -17.91
N ILE A 82 5.53 8.36 -17.64
CA ILE A 82 6.23 7.07 -17.81
C ILE A 82 5.57 5.98 -16.95
N LEU A 83 5.23 6.27 -15.70
CA LEU A 83 4.58 5.31 -14.81
C LEU A 83 3.18 4.95 -15.30
N ILE A 84 2.40 5.94 -15.72
CA ILE A 84 1.04 5.74 -16.25
C ILE A 84 1.09 4.87 -17.51
N GLU A 85 1.92 5.20 -18.48
CA GLU A 85 2.06 4.46 -19.72
C GLU A 85 2.51 3.02 -19.48
N TRP A 86 3.56 2.84 -18.66
CA TRP A 86 4.09 1.53 -18.32
C TRP A 86 3.04 0.63 -17.68
N LEU A 87 2.37 1.09 -16.62
CA LEU A 87 1.39 0.27 -15.91
C LEU A 87 0.11 0.04 -16.71
N ASN A 88 -0.36 1.00 -17.51
CA ASN A 88 -1.49 0.80 -18.41
C ASN A 88 -1.16 -0.22 -19.52
N SER A 89 0.10 -0.31 -19.97
CA SER A 89 0.52 -1.35 -20.90
C SER A 89 0.43 -2.76 -20.30
N LYS A 90 0.47 -2.89 -18.96
CA LYS A 90 0.38 -4.14 -18.21
C LYS A 90 -1.04 -4.58 -17.83
N LYS A 91 -2.05 -3.79 -18.11
CA LYS A 91 -3.41 -4.02 -17.59
C LYS A 91 -3.98 -5.41 -17.87
N TYR A 92 -3.81 -5.94 -19.07
CA TYR A 92 -4.29 -7.29 -19.41
C TYR A 92 -3.52 -8.38 -18.69
N PHE A 93 -2.20 -8.22 -18.54
CA PHE A 93 -1.36 -9.12 -17.76
C PHE A 93 -1.75 -9.13 -16.29
N LEU A 94 -2.02 -7.96 -15.70
CA LEU A 94 -2.49 -7.83 -14.32
C LEU A 94 -3.85 -8.49 -14.11
N LYS A 95 -4.80 -8.29 -15.05
CA LYS A 95 -6.10 -8.99 -15.05
C LYS A 95 -5.93 -10.51 -15.10
N ASP A 96 -5.09 -11.02 -15.99
CA ASP A 96 -4.79 -12.47 -16.07
C ASP A 96 -4.15 -13.01 -14.78
N CYS A 97 -3.30 -12.21 -14.15
CA CYS A 97 -2.70 -12.56 -12.86
C CYS A 97 -3.69 -12.47 -11.69
N GLY A 98 -4.82 -11.79 -11.84
CA GLY A 98 -5.77 -11.50 -10.76
C GLY A 98 -5.21 -10.57 -9.69
N ILE A 99 -4.36 -9.63 -10.10
CA ILE A 99 -3.64 -8.71 -9.22
C ILE A 99 -4.12 -7.28 -9.42
N MET A 100 -4.35 -6.60 -8.32
CA MET A 100 -4.55 -5.16 -8.28
C MET A 100 -3.29 -4.47 -7.79
N ILE A 101 -2.84 -3.45 -8.52
CA ILE A 101 -1.76 -2.57 -8.08
C ILE A 101 -2.34 -1.51 -7.16
N LEU A 102 -1.72 -1.32 -6.02
CA LEU A 102 -2.09 -0.27 -5.07
C LEU A 102 -0.93 0.70 -4.90
N PHE A 103 -1.21 1.98 -5.00
CA PHE A 103 -0.18 3.00 -4.81
C PHE A 103 -0.20 3.52 -3.37
N GLU A 104 0.95 3.55 -2.73
CA GLU A 104 1.18 4.30 -1.50
C GLU A 104 1.88 5.60 -1.86
N ILE A 105 1.19 6.75 -1.71
CA ILE A 105 1.60 8.02 -2.29
C ILE A 105 1.67 9.11 -1.24
N GLU A 106 2.74 9.92 -1.24
CA GLU A 106 2.95 11.08 -0.35
C GLU A 106 2.71 12.44 -1.05
N ASN A 107 2.03 12.46 -2.18
CA ASN A 107 1.68 13.70 -2.87
C ASN A 107 0.43 14.35 -2.24
N LYS A 108 0.19 15.63 -2.55
CA LYS A 108 -1.02 16.33 -2.11
C LYS A 108 -2.29 15.61 -2.59
N PRO A 109 -3.40 15.62 -1.82
CA PRO A 109 -4.62 14.88 -2.16
C PRO A 109 -5.14 15.12 -3.57
N LYS A 110 -5.11 16.36 -4.07
CA LYS A 110 -5.52 16.69 -5.44
C LYS A 110 -4.61 16.08 -6.52
N ASP A 111 -3.31 16.00 -6.25
CA ASP A 111 -2.35 15.39 -7.18
C ASP A 111 -2.54 13.87 -7.21
N VAL A 112 -2.79 13.24 -6.05
CA VAL A 112 -3.15 11.82 -5.95
C VAL A 112 -4.44 11.54 -6.73
N TYR A 113 -5.48 12.36 -6.57
CA TYR A 113 -6.73 12.24 -7.31
C TYR A 113 -6.49 12.33 -8.83
N SER A 114 -5.76 13.33 -9.27
CA SER A 114 -5.43 13.50 -10.70
C SER A 114 -4.64 12.31 -11.25
N PHE A 115 -3.68 11.79 -10.49
CA PHE A 115 -2.88 10.64 -10.85
C PHE A 115 -3.70 9.36 -10.96
N ILE A 116 -4.47 9.01 -9.91
CA ILE A 116 -5.21 7.74 -9.87
C ILE A 116 -6.32 7.65 -10.92
N ASN A 117 -6.86 8.78 -11.39
CA ASN A 117 -7.88 8.81 -12.42
C ASN A 117 -7.37 8.43 -13.83
N ASN A 118 -6.05 8.29 -14.02
CA ASN A 118 -5.50 7.75 -15.26
C ASN A 118 -5.56 6.22 -15.34
N PHE A 119 -6.11 5.55 -14.31
CA PHE A 119 -6.09 4.10 -14.19
C PHE A 119 -7.49 3.50 -14.02
N GLU A 120 -7.68 2.29 -14.55
CA GLU A 120 -8.92 1.51 -14.38
C GLU A 120 -9.14 1.13 -12.91
N LEU A 121 -10.37 1.32 -12.42
CA LEU A 121 -10.75 1.14 -11.00
C LEU A 121 -10.60 -0.30 -10.50
N ASP A 122 -10.80 -1.28 -11.38
CA ASP A 122 -10.78 -2.71 -11.06
C ASP A 122 -9.37 -3.33 -11.05
N ILE A 123 -8.35 -2.57 -11.50
CA ILE A 123 -6.95 -3.03 -11.54
C ILE A 123 -6.03 -2.18 -10.67
N PHE A 124 -6.41 -0.93 -10.41
CA PHE A 124 -5.56 0.03 -9.71
C PHE A 124 -6.31 0.72 -8.58
N GLY A 125 -5.67 0.86 -7.45
CA GLY A 125 -6.25 1.52 -6.27
C GLY A 125 -5.19 2.20 -5.43
N ILE A 126 -5.59 2.57 -4.22
CA ILE A 126 -4.76 3.24 -3.22
C ILE A 126 -4.52 2.29 -2.04
N ASN A 127 -3.28 2.18 -1.61
CA ASN A 127 -2.91 1.74 -0.28
C ASN A 127 -2.84 2.99 0.60
N TYR A 128 -3.84 3.18 1.45
CA TYR A 128 -3.89 4.36 2.31
C TYR A 128 -3.06 4.11 3.57
N ASP A 129 -1.95 4.84 3.72
CA ASP A 129 -1.13 4.81 4.93
C ASP A 129 -1.54 5.96 5.85
N ILE A 130 -2.20 5.63 6.95
CA ILE A 130 -2.74 6.59 7.92
C ILE A 130 -1.63 7.47 8.50
N GLY A 131 -0.48 6.85 8.82
CA GLY A 131 0.65 7.56 9.40
C GLY A 131 1.35 8.51 8.42
N ASN A 132 1.49 8.11 7.15
CA ASN A 132 2.09 8.98 6.14
C ASN A 132 1.19 10.20 5.89
N SER A 133 -0.13 10.01 5.77
CA SER A 133 -1.09 11.12 5.67
C SER A 133 -1.00 12.06 6.88
N ALA A 134 -0.98 11.53 8.09
CA ALA A 134 -0.87 12.32 9.33
C ALA A 134 0.45 13.10 9.42
N ALA A 135 1.58 12.48 9.02
CA ALA A 135 2.88 13.14 9.02
C ALA A 135 2.96 14.30 8.03
N LEU A 136 2.21 14.24 6.94
CA LEU A 136 2.09 15.30 5.94
C LEU A 136 1.04 16.36 6.29
N GLY A 137 0.26 16.11 7.35
CA GLY A 137 -0.78 17.03 7.83
C GLY A 137 -1.99 17.09 6.90
N TYR A 138 -2.26 16.04 6.13
CA TYR A 138 -3.44 15.99 5.25
C TYR A 138 -4.73 15.75 6.05
N ASP A 139 -5.83 16.32 5.56
CA ASP A 139 -7.15 16.10 6.17
C ASP A 139 -7.81 14.84 5.56
N PRO A 140 -8.12 13.82 6.39
CA PRO A 140 -8.84 12.64 5.90
C PRO A 140 -10.19 12.98 5.22
N ASN A 141 -10.83 14.10 5.54
CA ASN A 141 -12.06 14.50 4.82
C ASN A 141 -11.75 14.80 3.34
N GLU A 142 -10.72 15.62 3.07
CA GLU A 142 -10.32 15.95 1.70
C GLU A 142 -9.86 14.70 0.94
N GLU A 143 -9.04 13.87 1.58
CA GLU A 143 -8.50 12.65 0.98
C GLU A 143 -9.61 11.68 0.57
N PHE A 144 -10.54 11.37 1.49
CA PHE A 144 -11.62 10.42 1.22
C PHE A 144 -12.71 10.97 0.28
N GLU A 145 -12.95 12.28 0.29
CA GLU A 145 -13.81 12.92 -0.71
C GLU A 145 -13.26 12.74 -2.13
N LEU A 146 -11.95 12.92 -2.31
CA LEU A 146 -11.28 12.84 -3.60
C LEU A 146 -11.09 11.40 -4.09
N TYR A 147 -10.54 10.52 -3.25
CA TYR A 147 -10.15 9.18 -3.70
C TYR A 147 -10.52 8.03 -2.74
N GLY A 148 -11.35 8.26 -1.75
CA GLY A 148 -11.75 7.23 -0.77
C GLY A 148 -12.28 5.94 -1.40
N LYS A 149 -13.05 6.01 -2.51
CA LYS A 149 -13.53 4.84 -3.26
C LYS A 149 -12.44 4.01 -3.93
N ARG A 150 -11.24 4.59 -4.09
CA ARG A 150 -10.04 3.93 -4.63
C ARG A 150 -9.23 3.22 -3.55
N VAL A 151 -9.49 3.48 -2.26
CA VAL A 151 -8.80 2.80 -1.15
C VAL A 151 -9.20 1.33 -1.12
N LYS A 152 -8.22 0.43 -1.24
CA LYS A 152 -8.41 -1.04 -1.27
C LYS A 152 -7.61 -1.77 -0.21
N ASN A 153 -6.62 -1.11 0.38
CA ASN A 153 -5.83 -1.60 1.50
C ASN A 153 -5.45 -0.43 2.41
N VAL A 154 -5.32 -0.67 3.70
CA VAL A 154 -4.98 0.36 4.69
C VAL A 154 -3.79 -0.09 5.50
N HIS A 155 -2.74 0.73 5.56
CA HIS A 155 -1.67 0.60 6.53
C HIS A 155 -2.03 1.39 7.79
N VAL A 156 -2.18 0.67 8.90
CA VAL A 156 -2.43 1.27 10.22
C VAL A 156 -1.09 1.59 10.86
N LYS A 157 -0.77 2.86 10.87
CA LYS A 157 0.50 3.43 11.31
C LYS A 157 0.22 4.78 11.97
N ASP A 158 1.06 5.17 12.90
CA ASP A 158 1.02 6.50 13.47
C ASP A 158 2.38 7.19 13.32
N ARG A 159 2.35 8.48 13.01
CA ARG A 159 3.54 9.32 12.87
C ARG A 159 3.28 10.68 13.48
N THR A 160 4.33 11.31 13.99
CA THR A 160 4.29 12.73 14.34
C THR A 160 4.30 13.60 13.08
N LEU A 161 3.73 14.78 13.15
CA LEU A 161 3.71 15.75 12.05
C LEU A 161 5.15 16.07 11.60
N GLY A 162 5.43 15.87 10.31
CA GLY A 162 6.78 16.01 9.75
C GLY A 162 7.82 15.04 10.31
N GLY A 163 7.41 14.05 11.10
CA GLY A 163 8.33 13.19 11.85
C GLY A 163 8.25 11.71 11.51
N SER A 164 8.76 10.90 12.44
CA SER A 164 8.91 9.45 12.29
C SER A 164 7.71 8.67 12.84
N THR A 165 7.73 7.35 12.59
CA THR A 165 6.74 6.41 13.14
C THR A 165 6.85 6.31 14.66
N VAL A 166 5.70 6.38 15.32
CA VAL A 166 5.54 6.28 16.78
C VAL A 166 4.51 5.19 17.12
N PRO A 167 4.40 4.78 18.42
CA PRO A 167 3.33 3.90 18.85
C PRO A 167 1.94 4.41 18.47
N LEU A 168 0.97 3.52 18.20
CA LEU A 168 -0.39 3.93 17.85
C LEU A 168 -1.04 4.74 18.96
N GLY A 169 -1.46 5.94 18.64
CA GLY A 169 -2.08 6.91 19.56
C GLY A 169 -1.11 7.96 20.12
N ASP A 170 0.19 7.85 19.85
CA ASP A 170 1.20 8.79 20.32
C ASP A 170 1.60 9.82 19.23
N GLY A 171 1.02 9.71 18.04
CA GLY A 171 1.29 10.58 16.88
C GLY A 171 0.18 11.57 16.58
N ASN A 172 0.11 11.94 15.30
CA ASN A 172 -0.86 12.91 14.79
C ASN A 172 -1.99 12.28 13.98
N ALA A 173 -2.05 10.94 13.88
CA ALA A 173 -3.11 10.27 13.15
C ALA A 173 -4.46 10.40 13.86
N ASN A 174 -5.47 10.91 13.16
CA ASN A 174 -6.84 10.95 13.67
C ASN A 174 -7.56 9.65 13.27
N PHE A 175 -7.34 8.58 14.05
CA PHE A 175 -7.89 7.26 13.75
C PHE A 175 -9.42 7.26 13.72
N GLU A 176 -10.10 7.93 14.66
CA GLU A 176 -11.56 8.01 14.69
C GLU A 176 -12.10 8.61 13.38
N LYS A 177 -11.54 9.73 12.94
CA LYS A 177 -11.93 10.37 11.69
C LYS A 177 -11.67 9.44 10.48
N VAL A 178 -10.51 8.80 10.43
CA VAL A 178 -10.15 7.89 9.33
C VAL A 178 -11.07 6.67 9.27
N PHE A 179 -11.32 6.01 10.42
CA PHE A 179 -12.20 4.84 10.46
C PHE A 179 -13.65 5.19 10.12
N LYS A 180 -14.13 6.36 10.54
CA LYS A 180 -15.42 6.89 10.11
C LYS A 180 -15.47 7.08 8.60
N LYS A 181 -14.44 7.68 8.00
CA LYS A 181 -14.36 7.87 6.53
C LYS A 181 -14.28 6.56 5.77
N LEU A 182 -13.57 5.58 6.28
CA LEU A 182 -13.55 4.22 5.71
C LEU A 182 -14.94 3.59 5.73
N SER A 183 -15.69 3.76 6.81
CA SER A 183 -17.09 3.32 6.88
C SER A 183 -17.99 4.07 5.89
N ASP A 184 -17.84 5.39 5.77
CA ASP A 184 -18.63 6.23 4.84
C ASP A 184 -18.47 5.78 3.37
N VAL A 185 -17.31 5.20 3.01
CA VAL A 185 -17.05 4.66 1.66
C VAL A 185 -17.27 3.15 1.55
N PHE A 186 -17.84 2.51 2.57
CA PHE A 186 -18.09 1.06 2.64
C PHE A 186 -16.82 0.23 2.43
N TYR A 187 -15.74 0.60 3.13
CA TYR A 187 -14.48 -0.12 3.02
C TYR A 187 -14.57 -1.51 3.69
N GLU A 188 -14.26 -2.56 2.91
CA GLU A 188 -14.25 -3.95 3.35
C GLU A 188 -12.86 -4.60 3.20
N GLY A 189 -11.83 -3.77 2.98
CA GLY A 189 -10.46 -4.24 2.76
C GLY A 189 -9.71 -4.61 4.05
N ASN A 190 -8.41 -4.81 3.91
CA ASN A 190 -7.55 -5.22 5.02
C ASN A 190 -7.00 -4.02 5.79
N PHE A 191 -6.76 -4.24 7.09
CA PHE A 191 -6.01 -3.33 7.96
C PHE A 191 -4.66 -3.98 8.28
N ILE A 192 -3.58 -3.49 7.68
CA ILE A 192 -2.23 -4.01 7.86
C ILE A 192 -1.50 -3.16 8.89
N MET A 193 -1.13 -3.74 10.01
CA MET A 193 -0.36 -3.04 11.05
C MET A 193 1.09 -2.81 10.60
N GLN A 194 1.44 -1.56 10.33
CA GLN A 194 2.81 -1.12 10.02
C GLN A 194 3.30 -0.21 11.15
N THR A 195 3.32 -0.73 12.36
CA THR A 195 3.49 0.04 13.59
C THR A 195 4.94 0.13 14.05
N ALA A 196 5.22 1.09 14.94
CA ALA A 196 6.52 1.15 15.61
C ALA A 196 6.83 -0.14 16.37
N ARG A 197 8.11 -0.51 16.40
CA ARG A 197 8.58 -1.67 17.18
C ARG A 197 8.48 -1.36 18.69
N ALA A 198 8.15 -2.39 19.47
CA ALA A 198 8.20 -2.28 20.93
C ALA A 198 9.63 -2.03 21.42
N ILE A 199 9.80 -1.11 22.39
CA ILE A 199 11.10 -0.68 22.90
C ILE A 199 11.84 -1.85 23.57
N ASN A 200 11.14 -2.72 24.29
CA ASN A 200 11.72 -3.81 25.09
C ASN A 200 11.62 -5.18 24.42
N GLY A 201 11.42 -5.24 23.11
CA GLY A 201 11.25 -6.52 22.40
C GLY A 201 9.89 -7.20 22.62
N GLU A 202 8.96 -6.60 23.37
CA GLU A 202 7.62 -7.13 23.67
C GLU A 202 6.65 -6.98 22.48
N HIS A 203 7.13 -7.28 21.27
CA HIS A 203 6.37 -7.07 20.04
C HIS A 203 5.01 -7.76 20.04
N THR A 204 4.94 -8.99 20.54
CA THR A 204 3.67 -9.75 20.59
C THR A 204 2.62 -9.08 21.46
N TYR A 205 3.02 -8.55 22.62
CA TYR A 205 2.11 -7.84 23.52
C TYR A 205 1.60 -6.54 22.88
N VAL A 206 2.52 -5.76 22.32
CA VAL A 206 2.19 -4.48 21.68
C VAL A 206 1.28 -4.69 20.46
N LEU A 207 1.56 -5.70 19.62
CA LEU A 207 0.69 -6.02 18.47
C LEU A 207 -0.70 -6.46 18.91
N LYS A 208 -0.85 -7.22 19.99
CA LYS A 208 -2.17 -7.55 20.56
C LYS A 208 -2.91 -6.30 21.02
N LYS A 209 -2.24 -5.40 21.74
CA LYS A 209 -2.81 -4.11 22.15
C LYS A 209 -3.32 -3.31 20.95
N TYR A 210 -2.51 -3.20 19.90
CA TYR A 210 -2.90 -2.48 18.67
C TYR A 210 -4.06 -3.18 17.93
N GLY A 211 -4.08 -4.50 17.90
CA GLY A 211 -5.22 -5.27 17.38
C GLY A 211 -6.53 -4.91 18.09
N PHE A 212 -6.54 -4.83 19.42
CA PHE A 212 -7.70 -4.42 20.18
C PHE A 212 -8.13 -2.96 19.89
N MET A 213 -7.16 -2.05 19.69
CA MET A 213 -7.48 -0.66 19.34
C MET A 213 -8.16 -0.60 17.95
N ILE A 214 -7.62 -1.31 16.96
CA ILE A 214 -8.17 -1.37 15.61
C ILE A 214 -9.57 -2.01 15.62
N ASP A 215 -9.73 -3.12 16.31
CA ASP A 215 -11.03 -3.80 16.45
C ASP A 215 -12.10 -2.88 17.10
N LYS A 216 -11.69 -2.06 18.06
CA LYS A 216 -12.57 -1.07 18.68
C LYS A 216 -13.03 -0.05 17.64
N TRP A 217 -12.13 0.57 16.90
CA TRP A 217 -12.48 1.57 15.87
C TRP A 217 -13.34 0.95 14.77
N ILE A 218 -13.03 -0.27 14.29
CA ILE A 218 -13.87 -0.96 13.32
C ILE A 218 -15.31 -1.14 13.83
N LYS A 219 -15.48 -1.55 15.10
CA LYS A 219 -16.82 -1.77 15.68
C LYS A 219 -17.58 -0.49 15.94
N GLU A 220 -16.89 0.59 16.27
CA GLU A 220 -17.49 1.88 16.57
C GLU A 220 -18.06 2.56 15.33
N PHE A 221 -17.44 2.37 14.17
CA PHE A 221 -17.80 3.04 12.91
C PHE A 221 -18.41 2.11 11.85
N LYS A 222 -18.64 0.85 12.16
CA LYS A 222 -19.46 -0.06 11.34
C LYS A 222 -20.93 0.15 11.65
#